data_f8233bc35ba1d11775e0ff8de09abdcf
#
_entry.id   f8233bc35ba1d11775e0ff8de09abdcf
#
_cell.length_a   1.000
_cell.length_b   1.000
_cell.length_c   1.000
_cell.angle_alpha   90.00
_cell.angle_beta   90.00
_cell.angle_gamma   90.00
#
_symmetry.space_group_name_H-M   'P 1'
#
loop_
_entity.id
_entity.type
_entity.pdbx_description
1 polymer ?
#
loop_
_entity_poly.entity_id
_entity_poly.type
_entity_poly.pdbx_seq_one_letter_code
_entity_poly.pdbx_strand_id
1 'polypeptide(L)'
;MEGKTLIIIPTYNEIENIESILHAVFNIIPAFHVLVVDDNSPDGTAIVVSELKKKYSDQLFLEVRSKKTGLGDAYVHGFRWALERQYSYIFEMDADFSHNPEELLPMQAQLLQQADVVVGSRYSNGVNVVNWPLSRVLLSYFASVYVRWITHLPVKDATAGFVGYNRNVLTSMDIDSIKFVGYAFQIELKYKAWIKGFNIVEHPIIFVNRKLGKSKMSGNIIWEALFGVLYLRWNKRSFK
;
A
#
# COMPACT_ATOMS: atom_id res chain seq x y z
N MET A 1 -12.45 -13.27 -18.86
CA MET A 1 -11.73 -13.94 -17.74
C MET A 1 -11.49 -12.89 -16.69
N GLU A 2 -12.04 -13.04 -15.50
CA GLU A 2 -11.69 -12.18 -14.38
C GLU A 2 -10.19 -12.31 -14.11
N GLY A 3 -9.49 -11.19 -14.12
CA GLY A 3 -8.04 -11.17 -13.96
C GLY A 3 -7.65 -11.54 -12.52
N LYS A 4 -6.49 -12.20 -12.34
CA LYS A 4 -5.97 -12.58 -11.02
C LYS A 4 -5.65 -11.34 -10.18
N THR A 5 -6.01 -11.37 -8.90
CA THR A 5 -5.72 -10.33 -7.91
C THR A 5 -4.63 -10.78 -6.95
N LEU A 6 -3.66 -9.90 -6.70
CA LEU A 6 -2.59 -10.08 -5.72
C LEU A 6 -2.67 -9.01 -4.64
N ILE A 7 -2.52 -9.42 -3.39
CA ILE A 7 -2.29 -8.52 -2.26
C ILE A 7 -0.82 -8.62 -1.86
N ILE A 8 -0.12 -7.51 -1.82
CA ILE A 8 1.26 -7.42 -1.35
C ILE A 8 1.24 -6.94 0.09
N ILE A 9 1.84 -7.74 0.98
CA ILE A 9 1.94 -7.47 2.42
C ILE A 9 3.43 -7.43 2.79
N PRO A 10 4.03 -6.24 2.92
CA PRO A 10 5.39 -6.11 3.41
C PRO A 10 5.45 -6.38 4.91
N THR A 11 6.48 -7.13 5.35
CA THR A 11 6.65 -7.47 6.76
C THR A 11 8.07 -7.19 7.27
N TYR A 12 8.14 -6.73 8.51
CA TYR A 12 9.36 -6.69 9.32
C TYR A 12 8.98 -6.73 10.80
N ASN A 13 9.24 -7.86 11.49
CA ASN A 13 8.80 -8.10 12.88
C ASN A 13 7.28 -7.98 13.02
N GLU A 14 6.54 -8.85 12.34
CA GLU A 14 5.08 -8.90 12.36
C GLU A 14 4.55 -10.30 12.81
N ILE A 15 5.36 -11.05 13.58
CA ILE A 15 5.01 -12.41 14.05
C ILE A 15 3.67 -12.45 14.80
N GLU A 16 3.34 -11.37 15.53
CA GLU A 16 2.10 -11.26 16.31
C GLU A 16 0.84 -11.10 15.44
N ASN A 17 0.99 -10.63 14.20
CA ASN A 17 -0.12 -10.25 13.31
C ASN A 17 -0.25 -11.15 12.08
N ILE A 18 0.88 -11.66 11.56
CA ILE A 18 0.94 -12.21 10.20
C ILE A 18 0.01 -13.41 9.99
N GLU A 19 -0.07 -14.35 10.92
CA GLU A 19 -0.94 -15.50 10.80
C GLU A 19 -2.41 -15.07 10.75
N SER A 20 -2.82 -14.20 11.69
CA SER A 20 -4.20 -13.75 11.81
C SER A 20 -4.66 -12.96 10.58
N ILE A 21 -3.82 -12.07 10.02
CA ILE A 21 -4.18 -11.27 8.85
C ILE A 21 -4.29 -12.15 7.60
N LEU A 22 -3.40 -13.14 7.42
CA LEU A 22 -3.47 -14.07 6.30
C LEU A 22 -4.75 -14.93 6.38
N HIS A 23 -5.11 -15.42 7.55
CA HIS A 23 -6.37 -16.13 7.75
C HIS A 23 -7.57 -15.24 7.46
N ALA A 24 -7.57 -13.97 7.91
CA ALA A 24 -8.65 -13.04 7.64
C ALA A 24 -8.84 -12.81 6.13
N VAL A 25 -7.75 -12.58 5.40
CA VAL A 25 -7.81 -12.39 3.94
C VAL A 25 -8.37 -13.62 3.25
N PHE A 26 -7.85 -14.83 3.50
CA PHE A 26 -8.28 -16.04 2.82
C PHE A 26 -9.70 -16.50 3.20
N ASN A 27 -10.17 -16.17 4.40
CA ASN A 27 -11.54 -16.45 4.80
C ASN A 27 -12.57 -15.55 4.09
N ILE A 28 -12.21 -14.31 3.79
CA ILE A 28 -13.12 -13.35 3.14
C ILE A 28 -13.07 -13.54 1.62
N ILE A 29 -11.88 -13.76 1.05
CA ILE A 29 -11.68 -13.80 -0.40
C ILE A 29 -10.77 -14.98 -0.77
N PRO A 30 -11.34 -16.20 -0.84
CA PRO A 30 -10.55 -17.39 -1.16
C PRO A 30 -9.88 -17.36 -2.55
N ALA A 31 -10.35 -16.50 -3.46
CA ALA A 31 -9.79 -16.41 -4.82
C ALA A 31 -8.59 -15.46 -4.95
N PHE A 32 -8.25 -14.71 -3.91
CA PHE A 32 -7.12 -13.79 -3.95
C PHE A 32 -5.80 -14.49 -3.64
N HIS A 33 -4.75 -14.01 -4.26
CA HIS A 33 -3.39 -14.41 -3.95
C HIS A 33 -2.75 -13.38 -3.02
N VAL A 34 -1.87 -13.84 -2.16
CA VAL A 34 -1.10 -12.98 -1.23
C VAL A 34 0.38 -13.20 -1.45
N LEU A 35 1.12 -12.12 -1.61
CA LEU A 35 2.58 -12.11 -1.56
C LEU A 35 3.02 -11.41 -0.27
N VAL A 36 3.63 -12.15 0.62
CA VAL A 36 4.36 -11.58 1.76
C VAL A 36 5.78 -11.26 1.30
N VAL A 37 6.19 -9.99 1.46
CA VAL A 37 7.56 -9.53 1.22
C VAL A 37 8.21 -9.26 2.56
N ASP A 38 9.03 -10.18 3.04
CA ASP A 38 9.66 -10.11 4.36
C ASP A 38 11.07 -9.54 4.29
N ASP A 39 11.32 -8.50 5.06
CA ASP A 39 12.60 -7.78 5.13
C ASP A 39 13.62 -8.47 6.07
N ASN A 40 13.71 -9.80 6.01
CA ASN A 40 14.57 -10.63 6.86
C ASN A 40 14.25 -10.43 8.34
N SER A 41 13.00 -10.64 8.71
CA SER A 41 12.52 -10.49 10.08
C SER A 41 13.23 -11.43 11.05
N PRO A 42 13.88 -10.92 12.11
CA PRO A 42 14.57 -11.77 13.09
C PRO A 42 13.62 -12.46 14.09
N ASP A 43 12.34 -12.10 14.12
CA ASP A 43 11.33 -12.61 15.06
C ASP A 43 10.70 -13.95 14.62
N GLY A 44 11.00 -14.44 13.42
CA GLY A 44 10.40 -15.66 12.88
C GLY A 44 9.18 -15.45 12.00
N THR A 45 8.80 -14.21 11.65
CA THR A 45 7.67 -13.90 10.75
C THR A 45 7.69 -14.76 9.47
N ALA A 46 8.85 -14.82 8.77
CA ALA A 46 8.99 -15.61 7.55
C ALA A 46 8.79 -17.11 7.76
N ILE A 47 9.14 -17.64 8.94
CA ILE A 47 8.93 -19.05 9.28
C ILE A 47 7.44 -19.34 9.36
N VAL A 48 6.67 -18.51 10.07
CA VAL A 48 5.21 -18.64 10.16
C VAL A 48 4.55 -18.63 8.78
N VAL A 49 4.93 -17.68 7.91
CA VAL A 49 4.41 -17.62 6.54
C VAL A 49 4.77 -18.88 5.75
N SER A 50 5.98 -19.40 5.91
CA SER A 50 6.45 -20.60 5.23
C SER A 50 5.65 -21.85 5.64
N GLU A 51 5.24 -21.95 6.91
CA GLU A 51 4.37 -23.01 7.38
C GLU A 51 2.94 -22.87 6.82
N LEU A 52 2.39 -21.65 6.80
CA LEU A 52 1.07 -21.38 6.23
C LEU A 52 0.99 -21.65 4.73
N LYS A 53 2.09 -21.54 3.98
CA LYS A 53 2.15 -21.92 2.56
C LYS A 53 1.80 -23.40 2.33
N LYS A 54 2.02 -24.28 3.29
CA LYS A 54 1.59 -25.69 3.17
C LYS A 54 0.07 -25.83 3.06
N LYS A 55 -0.66 -24.93 3.71
CA LYS A 55 -2.13 -24.87 3.68
C LYS A 55 -2.68 -24.12 2.47
N TYR A 56 -1.97 -23.05 2.03
CA TYR A 56 -2.40 -22.15 0.95
C TYR A 56 -1.40 -22.16 -0.21
N SER A 57 -0.98 -23.38 -0.66
CA SER A 57 0.15 -23.58 -1.57
C SER A 57 0.08 -22.79 -2.87
N ASP A 58 -1.13 -22.62 -3.44
CA ASP A 58 -1.34 -21.99 -4.74
C ASP A 58 -1.68 -20.49 -4.65
N GLN A 59 -1.84 -19.97 -3.43
CA GLN A 59 -2.33 -18.61 -3.19
C GLN A 59 -1.43 -17.78 -2.30
N LEU A 60 -0.61 -18.40 -1.44
CA LEU A 60 0.32 -17.69 -0.54
C LEU A 60 1.75 -17.82 -1.05
N PHE A 61 2.37 -16.68 -1.30
CA PHE A 61 3.75 -16.57 -1.75
C PHE A 61 4.58 -15.82 -0.72
N LEU A 62 5.86 -16.16 -0.62
CA LEU A 62 6.81 -15.53 0.29
C LEU A 62 8.10 -15.20 -0.46
N GLU A 63 8.48 -13.92 -0.40
CA GLU A 63 9.78 -13.41 -0.83
C GLU A 63 10.50 -12.86 0.40
N VAL A 64 11.68 -13.42 0.70
CA VAL A 64 12.53 -12.95 1.81
C VAL A 64 13.65 -12.13 1.22
N ARG A 65 13.68 -10.83 1.57
CA ARG A 65 14.74 -9.91 1.13
C ARG A 65 15.94 -10.02 2.06
N SER A 66 17.13 -9.69 1.58
CA SER A 66 18.37 -9.82 2.37
C SER A 66 18.46 -8.84 3.55
N LYS A 67 17.78 -7.68 3.46
CA LYS A 67 17.79 -6.62 4.49
C LYS A 67 16.61 -5.67 4.34
N LYS A 68 16.28 -4.96 5.42
CA LYS A 68 15.32 -3.87 5.43
C LYS A 68 15.91 -2.63 4.77
N THR A 69 15.31 -2.17 3.67
CA THR A 69 15.71 -0.96 2.94
C THR A 69 14.63 0.12 2.92
N GLY A 70 13.41 -0.22 3.32
CA GLY A 70 12.27 0.68 3.41
C GLY A 70 11.01 0.08 2.85
N LEU A 71 9.85 0.66 3.22
CA LEU A 71 8.53 0.17 2.83
C LEU A 71 8.34 0.25 1.31
N GLY A 72 8.73 1.36 0.70
CA GLY A 72 8.62 1.56 -0.75
C GLY A 72 9.40 0.51 -1.54
N ASP A 73 10.63 0.18 -1.12
CA ASP A 73 11.44 -0.85 -1.77
C ASP A 73 10.80 -2.25 -1.69
N ALA A 74 10.11 -2.54 -0.57
CA ALA A 74 9.39 -3.81 -0.43
C ALA A 74 8.20 -3.87 -1.40
N TYR A 75 7.44 -2.78 -1.54
CA TYR A 75 6.35 -2.70 -2.51
C TYR A 75 6.84 -2.74 -3.96
N VAL A 76 7.93 -2.04 -4.31
CA VAL A 76 8.54 -2.11 -5.65
C VAL A 76 8.97 -3.53 -5.99
N HIS A 77 9.58 -4.26 -5.04
CA HIS A 77 9.89 -5.67 -5.21
C HIS A 77 8.61 -6.50 -5.49
N GLY A 78 7.58 -6.31 -4.69
CA GLY A 78 6.29 -6.98 -4.87
C GLY A 78 5.60 -6.63 -6.21
N PHE A 79 5.67 -5.39 -6.66
CA PHE A 79 5.13 -4.97 -7.96
C PHE A 79 5.86 -5.66 -9.12
N ARG A 80 7.19 -5.74 -9.12
CA ARG A 80 7.93 -6.49 -10.14
C ARG A 80 7.49 -7.94 -10.18
N TRP A 81 7.44 -8.58 -9.02
CA TRP A 81 6.99 -9.96 -8.87
C TRP A 81 5.57 -10.17 -9.43
N ALA A 82 4.65 -9.23 -9.16
CA ALA A 82 3.27 -9.26 -9.65
C ALA A 82 3.20 -9.07 -11.18
N LEU A 83 3.95 -8.12 -11.72
CA LEU A 83 3.98 -7.80 -13.15
C LEU A 83 4.55 -8.94 -13.99
N GLU A 84 5.63 -9.60 -13.53
CA GLU A 84 6.21 -10.79 -14.17
C GLU A 84 5.21 -11.95 -14.26
N ARG A 85 4.34 -12.09 -13.25
CA ARG A 85 3.32 -13.16 -13.16
C ARG A 85 1.95 -12.75 -13.70
N GLN A 86 1.88 -11.60 -14.36
CA GLN A 86 0.70 -11.12 -15.09
C GLN A 86 -0.55 -10.94 -14.22
N TYR A 87 -0.42 -10.55 -12.95
CA TYR A 87 -1.55 -10.15 -12.14
C TYR A 87 -2.26 -8.94 -12.73
N SER A 88 -3.59 -8.94 -12.75
CA SER A 88 -4.41 -7.88 -13.33
C SER A 88 -4.70 -6.76 -12.33
N TYR A 89 -4.87 -7.13 -11.06
CA TYR A 89 -5.14 -6.21 -9.95
C TYR A 89 -4.12 -6.45 -8.85
N ILE A 90 -3.50 -5.39 -8.36
CA ILE A 90 -2.46 -5.46 -7.34
C ILE A 90 -2.83 -4.52 -6.19
N PHE A 91 -2.88 -5.04 -4.97
CA PHE A 91 -3.17 -4.28 -3.77
C PHE A 91 -1.95 -4.16 -2.86
N GLU A 92 -1.81 -3.01 -2.23
CA GLU A 92 -0.94 -2.76 -1.09
C GLU A 92 -1.76 -2.88 0.20
N MET A 93 -1.29 -3.63 1.20
CA MET A 93 -1.94 -3.77 2.49
C MET A 93 -0.92 -4.01 3.61
N ASP A 94 -1.13 -3.37 4.77
CA ASP A 94 -0.32 -3.59 5.97
C ASP A 94 -0.74 -4.89 6.70
N ALA A 95 0.20 -5.49 7.46
CA ALA A 95 -0.02 -6.74 8.19
C ALA A 95 -0.74 -6.57 9.54
N ASP A 96 -0.92 -5.34 10.05
CA ASP A 96 -1.27 -5.04 11.44
C ASP A 96 -2.75 -4.73 11.70
N PHE A 97 -3.63 -5.10 10.76
CA PHE A 97 -5.08 -4.80 10.79
C PHE A 97 -5.45 -3.32 10.80
N SER A 98 -4.50 -2.41 10.52
CA SER A 98 -4.85 -1.01 10.27
C SER A 98 -5.73 -0.86 9.02
N HIS A 99 -5.52 -1.75 8.07
CA HIS A 99 -6.32 -1.93 6.86
C HIS A 99 -7.25 -3.14 7.07
N ASN A 100 -8.56 -2.89 7.09
CA ASN A 100 -9.53 -3.98 7.24
C ASN A 100 -9.59 -4.79 5.93
N PRO A 101 -9.31 -6.12 5.95
CA PRO A 101 -9.38 -6.96 4.75
C PRO A 101 -10.75 -6.98 4.07
N GLU A 102 -11.84 -6.74 4.79
CA GLU A 102 -13.20 -6.68 4.22
C GLU A 102 -13.36 -5.59 3.15
N GLU A 103 -12.53 -4.53 3.21
CA GLU A 103 -12.56 -3.45 2.24
C GLU A 103 -11.95 -3.83 0.88
N LEU A 104 -11.22 -4.94 0.80
CA LEU A 104 -10.61 -5.41 -0.46
C LEU A 104 -11.66 -5.72 -1.54
N LEU A 105 -12.79 -6.34 -1.16
CA LEU A 105 -13.86 -6.65 -2.12
C LEU A 105 -14.50 -5.41 -2.74
N PRO A 106 -14.99 -4.43 -1.95
CA PRO A 106 -15.56 -3.21 -2.53
C PRO A 106 -14.52 -2.37 -3.30
N MET A 107 -13.26 -2.37 -2.87
CA MET A 107 -12.18 -1.70 -3.62
C MET A 107 -11.90 -2.40 -4.96
N GLN A 108 -11.87 -3.74 -4.99
CA GLN A 108 -11.74 -4.49 -6.23
C GLN A 108 -12.92 -4.25 -7.18
N ALA A 109 -14.13 -4.21 -6.67
CA ALA A 109 -15.31 -3.92 -7.48
C ALA A 109 -15.21 -2.57 -8.21
N GLN A 110 -14.61 -1.55 -7.59
CA GLN A 110 -14.35 -0.26 -8.22
C GLN A 110 -13.28 -0.35 -9.32
N LEU A 111 -12.21 -1.15 -9.14
CA LEU A 111 -11.20 -1.41 -10.18
C LEU A 111 -11.80 -2.16 -11.38
N LEU A 112 -12.74 -3.08 -11.14
CA LEU A 112 -13.43 -3.81 -12.20
C LEU A 112 -14.39 -2.93 -13.01
N GLN A 113 -14.93 -1.87 -12.42
CA GLN A 113 -15.90 -0.99 -13.07
C GLN A 113 -15.23 0.12 -13.88
N GLN A 114 -14.54 1.03 -13.26
CA GLN A 114 -14.06 2.25 -13.93
C GLN A 114 -12.77 2.84 -13.35
N ALA A 115 -12.34 2.42 -12.16
CA ALA A 115 -11.16 2.98 -11.54
C ALA A 115 -9.88 2.31 -12.06
N ASP A 116 -8.83 3.09 -12.28
CA ASP A 116 -7.49 2.57 -12.53
C ASP A 116 -6.72 2.40 -11.23
N VAL A 117 -6.98 3.29 -10.26
CA VAL A 117 -6.42 3.25 -8.90
C VAL A 117 -7.55 3.48 -7.91
N VAL A 118 -7.62 2.65 -6.87
CA VAL A 118 -8.53 2.82 -5.73
C VAL A 118 -7.73 3.04 -4.47
N VAL A 119 -7.98 4.16 -3.78
CA VAL A 119 -7.30 4.55 -2.55
C VAL A 119 -8.24 4.35 -1.37
N GLY A 120 -7.89 3.48 -0.42
CA GLY A 120 -8.57 3.36 0.87
C GLY A 120 -8.32 4.61 1.70
N SER A 121 -9.29 5.53 1.69
CA SER A 121 -9.14 6.90 2.20
C SER A 121 -9.75 7.06 3.58
N ARG A 122 -8.95 7.61 4.50
CA ARG A 122 -9.38 8.02 5.84
C ARG A 122 -10.14 9.35 5.83
N TYR A 123 -10.07 10.08 4.71
CA TYR A 123 -10.50 11.48 4.63
C TYR A 123 -11.55 11.77 3.53
N SER A 124 -11.98 10.78 2.77
CA SER A 124 -12.95 10.98 1.68
C SER A 124 -14.32 11.43 2.21
N ASN A 125 -14.80 10.85 3.31
CA ASN A 125 -16.10 11.13 3.94
C ASN A 125 -15.93 11.59 5.41
N GLY A 126 -15.09 12.61 5.65
CA GLY A 126 -14.76 13.07 7.00
C GLY A 126 -13.43 12.52 7.49
N VAL A 127 -13.26 12.36 8.82
CA VAL A 127 -12.05 11.83 9.45
C VAL A 127 -12.39 10.49 10.09
N ASN A 128 -11.96 9.40 9.44
CA ASN A 128 -12.32 8.03 9.80
C ASN A 128 -11.11 7.29 10.38
N VAL A 129 -10.65 7.72 11.56
CA VAL A 129 -9.55 7.08 12.28
C VAL A 129 -9.98 6.74 13.71
N VAL A 130 -9.57 5.57 14.20
CA VAL A 130 -9.92 5.08 15.53
C VAL A 130 -8.63 4.91 16.36
N ASN A 131 -8.68 5.36 17.61
CA ASN A 131 -7.59 5.25 18.59
C ASN A 131 -6.28 5.95 18.19
N TRP A 132 -6.37 7.06 17.42
CA TRP A 132 -5.22 7.92 17.17
C TRP A 132 -5.19 9.11 18.13
N PRO A 133 -4.01 9.50 18.64
CA PRO A 133 -3.85 10.79 19.29
C PRO A 133 -4.21 11.93 18.34
N LEU A 134 -4.85 12.99 18.85
CA LEU A 134 -5.29 14.13 18.04
C LEU A 134 -4.12 14.75 17.25
N SER A 135 -2.94 14.83 17.83
CA SER A 135 -1.72 15.32 17.15
C SER A 135 -1.37 14.52 15.89
N ARG A 136 -1.54 13.19 15.93
CA ARG A 136 -1.31 12.32 14.76
C ARG A 136 -2.40 12.52 13.70
N VAL A 137 -3.64 12.70 14.11
CA VAL A 137 -4.76 13.00 13.18
C VAL A 137 -4.48 14.30 12.44
N LEU A 138 -4.17 15.37 13.18
CA LEU A 138 -3.87 16.68 12.60
C LEU A 138 -2.66 16.63 11.66
N LEU A 139 -1.57 15.99 12.10
CA LEU A 139 -0.36 15.85 11.28
C LEU A 139 -0.66 15.14 9.96
N SER A 140 -1.37 14.01 9.99
CA SER A 140 -1.71 13.23 8.80
C SER A 140 -2.67 13.98 7.87
N TYR A 141 -3.67 14.64 8.43
CA TYR A 141 -4.62 15.44 7.66
C TYR A 141 -3.93 16.63 6.96
N PHE A 142 -3.16 17.43 7.72
CA PHE A 142 -2.45 18.56 7.14
C PHE A 142 -1.33 18.16 6.18
N ALA A 143 -0.70 16.99 6.37
CA ALA A 143 0.22 16.45 5.38
C ALA A 143 -0.49 16.21 4.04
N SER A 144 -1.68 15.63 4.04
CA SER A 144 -2.46 15.44 2.82
C SER A 144 -2.95 16.77 2.21
N VAL A 145 -3.31 17.75 3.02
CA VAL A 145 -3.65 19.12 2.55
C VAL A 145 -2.43 19.76 1.87
N TYR A 146 -1.27 19.68 2.48
CA TYR A 146 -0.01 20.20 1.93
C TYR A 146 0.31 19.57 0.57
N VAL A 147 0.24 18.23 0.48
CA VAL A 147 0.46 17.51 -0.79
C VAL A 147 -0.47 18.02 -1.88
N ARG A 148 -1.77 18.11 -1.59
CA ARG A 148 -2.78 18.59 -2.54
C ARG A 148 -2.53 20.03 -2.99
N TRP A 149 -2.16 20.89 -2.06
CA TRP A 149 -1.90 22.30 -2.35
C TRP A 149 -0.70 22.46 -3.29
N ILE A 150 0.39 21.73 -3.07
CA ILE A 150 1.60 21.82 -3.89
C ILE A 150 1.46 21.11 -5.24
N THR A 151 0.91 19.89 -5.22
CA THR A 151 0.90 19.01 -6.41
C THR A 151 -0.35 19.15 -7.25
N HIS A 152 -1.44 19.68 -6.68
CA HIS A 152 -2.81 19.67 -7.23
C HIS A 152 -3.38 18.26 -7.44
N LEU A 153 -2.85 17.25 -6.74
CA LEU A 153 -3.37 15.87 -6.76
C LEU A 153 -4.81 15.86 -6.21
N PRO A 154 -5.81 15.35 -6.95
CA PRO A 154 -7.21 15.38 -6.53
C PRO A 154 -7.58 14.24 -5.57
N VAL A 155 -6.66 13.81 -4.70
CA VAL A 155 -6.84 12.76 -3.71
C VAL A 155 -6.79 13.35 -2.31
N LYS A 156 -7.86 13.17 -1.51
CA LYS A 156 -7.96 13.73 -0.16
C LYS A 156 -6.96 13.08 0.80
N ASP A 157 -6.75 11.77 0.65
CA ASP A 157 -5.77 11.01 1.45
C ASP A 157 -4.54 10.62 0.62
N ALA A 158 -3.68 11.61 0.38
CA ALA A 158 -2.48 11.43 -0.43
C ALA A 158 -1.47 10.45 0.20
N THR A 159 -1.49 10.28 1.52
CA THR A 159 -0.56 9.43 2.28
C THR A 159 -1.10 8.04 2.59
N ALA A 160 -2.30 7.68 2.12
CA ALA A 160 -2.88 6.35 2.33
C ALA A 160 -1.99 5.26 1.74
N GLY A 161 -1.80 4.16 2.49
CA GLY A 161 -1.02 2.99 2.09
C GLY A 161 -1.88 1.79 1.69
N PHE A 162 -3.21 1.86 1.82
CA PHE A 162 -4.13 0.85 1.34
C PHE A 162 -4.60 1.24 -0.05
N VAL A 163 -4.00 0.67 -1.09
CA VAL A 163 -4.24 1.10 -2.48
C VAL A 163 -4.34 -0.11 -3.38
N GLY A 164 -5.31 -0.08 -4.30
CA GLY A 164 -5.44 -1.05 -5.37
C GLY A 164 -5.13 -0.43 -6.73
N TYR A 165 -4.45 -1.16 -7.59
CA TYR A 165 -4.04 -0.73 -8.92
C TYR A 165 -4.48 -1.72 -9.98
N ASN A 166 -4.94 -1.21 -11.12
CA ASN A 166 -4.94 -1.98 -12.37
C ASN A 166 -3.49 -2.18 -12.84
N ARG A 167 -3.18 -3.36 -13.39
CA ARG A 167 -1.86 -3.68 -13.95
C ARG A 167 -1.32 -2.58 -14.87
N ASN A 168 -2.16 -2.01 -15.74
CA ASN A 168 -1.77 -0.99 -16.73
C ASN A 168 -1.18 0.26 -16.06
N VAL A 169 -1.62 0.61 -14.86
CA VAL A 169 -1.06 1.73 -14.09
C VAL A 169 0.40 1.46 -13.78
N LEU A 170 0.70 0.32 -13.18
CA LEU A 170 2.06 -0.04 -12.77
C LEU A 170 2.99 -0.30 -13.97
N THR A 171 2.48 -0.88 -15.05
CA THR A 171 3.27 -1.08 -16.28
C THR A 171 3.59 0.22 -17.02
N SER A 172 2.70 1.23 -16.91
CA SER A 172 2.93 2.54 -17.52
C SER A 172 3.95 3.38 -16.75
N MET A 173 4.17 3.06 -15.48
CA MET A 173 5.17 3.71 -14.63
C MET A 173 6.48 2.95 -14.76
N ASP A 174 7.57 3.69 -14.84
CA ASP A 174 8.88 3.13 -14.56
C ASP A 174 9.01 2.92 -13.04
N ILE A 175 8.59 1.73 -12.55
CA ILE A 175 8.62 1.40 -11.12
C ILE A 175 10.05 1.40 -10.56
N ASP A 176 11.06 1.23 -11.40
CA ASP A 176 12.46 1.27 -11.01
C ASP A 176 12.96 2.69 -10.79
N SER A 177 12.27 3.69 -11.34
CA SER A 177 12.54 5.11 -11.15
C SER A 177 11.86 5.72 -9.91
N ILE A 178 11.15 4.91 -9.12
CA ILE A 178 10.56 5.37 -7.85
C ILE A 178 11.68 5.69 -6.87
N LYS A 179 11.67 6.92 -6.34
CA LYS A 179 12.79 7.44 -5.54
C LYS A 179 12.58 7.32 -4.04
N PHE A 180 11.33 7.41 -3.60
CA PHE A 180 11.03 7.53 -2.18
C PHE A 180 10.72 6.16 -1.58
N VAL A 181 11.14 5.96 -0.34
CA VAL A 181 10.99 4.67 0.37
C VAL A 181 10.08 4.76 1.60
N GLY A 182 9.78 5.98 2.06
CA GLY A 182 8.88 6.26 3.18
C GLY A 182 7.47 6.65 2.75
N TYR A 183 6.83 7.61 3.45
CA TYR A 183 5.49 8.10 3.07
C TYR A 183 5.45 8.80 1.72
N ALA A 184 6.55 9.41 1.29
CA ALA A 184 6.64 10.03 -0.02
C ALA A 184 6.48 9.02 -1.16
N PHE A 185 6.79 7.75 -0.96
CA PHE A 185 6.51 6.65 -1.90
C PHE A 185 5.04 6.60 -2.30
N GLN A 186 4.14 6.61 -1.32
CA GLN A 186 2.69 6.57 -1.54
C GLN A 186 2.19 7.81 -2.30
N ILE A 187 2.79 8.97 -2.03
CA ILE A 187 2.48 10.21 -2.73
C ILE A 187 2.99 10.15 -4.18
N GLU A 188 4.21 9.65 -4.39
CA GLU A 188 4.84 9.53 -5.70
C GLU A 188 4.02 8.65 -6.64
N LEU A 189 3.57 7.47 -6.19
CA LEU A 189 2.76 6.55 -7.00
C LEU A 189 1.45 7.19 -7.46
N LYS A 190 0.68 7.76 -6.51
CA LYS A 190 -0.59 8.41 -6.84
C LYS A 190 -0.38 9.62 -7.76
N TYR A 191 0.69 10.40 -7.53
CA TYR A 191 1.00 11.55 -8.35
C TYR A 191 1.38 11.16 -9.77
N LYS A 192 2.25 10.14 -9.96
CA LYS A 192 2.62 9.62 -11.27
C LYS A 192 1.40 9.06 -12.01
N ALA A 193 0.53 8.30 -11.32
CA ALA A 193 -0.72 7.80 -11.91
C ALA A 193 -1.60 8.96 -12.40
N TRP A 194 -1.81 9.98 -11.57
CA TRP A 194 -2.62 11.14 -11.93
C TRP A 194 -2.05 11.93 -13.11
N ILE A 195 -0.72 12.17 -13.15
CA ILE A 195 -0.07 12.90 -14.25
C ILE A 195 -0.19 12.15 -15.59
N LYS A 196 -0.22 10.82 -15.55
CA LYS A 196 -0.43 9.97 -16.72
C LYS A 196 -1.90 9.87 -17.15
N GLY A 197 -2.81 10.52 -16.43
CA GLY A 197 -4.24 10.58 -16.77
C GLY A 197 -5.08 9.41 -16.27
N PHE A 198 -4.57 8.57 -15.37
CA PHE A 198 -5.33 7.48 -14.78
C PHE A 198 -6.42 7.98 -13.84
N ASN A 199 -7.56 7.28 -13.84
CA ASN A 199 -8.69 7.57 -12.96
C ASN A 199 -8.44 7.03 -11.55
N ILE A 200 -8.27 7.95 -10.57
CA ILE A 200 -8.06 7.63 -9.16
C ILE A 200 -9.36 7.88 -8.40
N VAL A 201 -9.85 6.85 -7.72
CA VAL A 201 -11.06 6.90 -6.89
C VAL A 201 -10.70 6.67 -5.43
N GLU A 202 -11.36 7.38 -4.51
CA GLU A 202 -11.20 7.19 -3.08
C GLU A 202 -12.36 6.37 -2.52
N HIS A 203 -12.04 5.24 -1.91
CA HIS A 203 -12.95 4.40 -1.14
C HIS A 203 -12.85 4.76 0.35
N PRO A 204 -13.94 5.16 1.03
CA PRO A 204 -13.88 5.50 2.44
C PRO A 204 -13.62 4.26 3.28
N ILE A 205 -12.57 4.30 4.10
CA ILE A 205 -12.24 3.24 5.06
C ILE A 205 -12.21 3.78 6.49
N ILE A 206 -12.40 2.89 7.47
CA ILE A 206 -12.10 3.17 8.87
C ILE A 206 -10.72 2.63 9.19
N PHE A 207 -9.78 3.53 9.47
CA PHE A 207 -8.42 3.15 9.86
C PHE A 207 -8.34 2.96 11.38
N VAL A 208 -8.03 1.76 11.81
CA VAL A 208 -7.86 1.43 13.23
C VAL A 208 -6.38 1.45 13.60
N ASN A 209 -6.01 2.09 14.71
CA ASN A 209 -4.62 2.00 15.17
C ASN A 209 -4.27 0.54 15.50
N ARG A 210 -3.08 0.11 15.10
CA ARG A 210 -2.59 -1.24 15.39
C ARG A 210 -2.76 -1.59 16.87
N LYS A 211 -3.14 -2.83 17.16
CA LYS A 211 -3.31 -3.33 18.52
C LYS A 211 -2.01 -3.95 19.05
N LEU A 212 -1.23 -4.58 18.17
CA LEU A 212 0.01 -5.29 18.49
C LEU A 212 1.17 -4.71 17.67
N GLY A 213 2.40 -4.88 18.16
CA GLY A 213 3.61 -4.38 17.51
C GLY A 213 3.93 -2.91 17.78
N LYS A 214 5.12 -2.47 17.33
CA LYS A 214 5.62 -1.09 17.53
C LYS A 214 5.61 -0.29 16.24
N SER A 215 5.22 0.99 16.33
CA SER A 215 5.31 1.90 15.18
C SER A 215 6.77 2.13 14.77
N LYS A 216 7.05 1.98 13.47
CA LYS A 216 8.40 2.09 12.90
C LYS A 216 8.68 3.47 12.27
N MET A 217 7.88 4.49 12.65
CA MET A 217 8.04 5.88 12.16
C MET A 217 9.31 6.53 12.72
N SER A 218 10.09 7.14 11.84
CA SER A 218 11.24 7.99 12.20
C SER A 218 11.02 9.43 11.74
N GLY A 219 11.64 10.42 12.41
CA GLY A 219 11.53 11.83 12.04
C GLY A 219 12.01 12.15 10.62
N ASN A 220 12.96 11.39 10.09
CA ASN A 220 13.48 11.56 8.74
C ASN A 220 12.41 11.35 7.65
N ILE A 221 11.40 10.53 7.92
CA ILE A 221 10.30 10.26 6.98
C ILE A 221 9.45 11.51 6.73
N ILE A 222 9.30 12.38 7.72
CA ILE A 222 8.53 13.63 7.56
C ILE A 222 9.27 14.60 6.64
N TRP A 223 10.58 14.75 6.83
CA TRP A 223 11.40 15.60 5.97
C TRP A 223 11.47 15.07 4.54
N GLU A 224 11.61 13.75 4.37
CA GLU A 224 11.53 13.10 3.06
C GLU A 224 10.21 13.46 2.35
N ALA A 225 9.07 13.39 3.06
CA ALA A 225 7.77 13.72 2.48
C ALA A 225 7.67 15.20 2.09
N LEU A 226 8.14 16.12 2.93
CA LEU A 226 8.09 17.56 2.65
C LEU A 226 8.89 17.93 1.38
N PHE A 227 10.16 17.52 1.32
CA PHE A 227 11.01 17.79 0.16
C PHE A 227 10.62 16.96 -1.06
N GLY A 228 10.18 15.73 -0.85
CA GLY A 228 9.70 14.84 -1.91
C GLY A 228 8.53 15.44 -2.68
N VAL A 229 7.57 16.06 -2.00
CA VAL A 229 6.42 16.73 -2.63
C VAL A 229 6.85 17.88 -3.53
N LEU A 230 7.80 18.71 -3.09
CA LEU A 230 8.37 19.77 -3.92
C LEU A 230 9.11 19.20 -5.14
N TYR A 231 9.93 18.17 -4.91
CA TYR A 231 10.63 17.48 -6.01
C TYR A 231 9.64 16.95 -7.07
N LEU A 232 8.55 16.28 -6.65
CA LEU A 232 7.52 15.77 -7.56
C LEU A 232 6.88 16.91 -8.37
N ARG A 233 6.59 18.05 -7.75
CA ARG A 233 5.99 19.20 -8.43
C ARG A 233 6.91 19.80 -9.49
N TRP A 234 8.20 19.94 -9.19
CA TRP A 234 9.18 20.51 -10.12
C TRP A 234 9.52 19.57 -11.27
N ASN A 235 9.53 18.26 -11.03
CA ASN A 235 9.85 17.25 -12.04
C ASN A 235 8.59 16.69 -12.77
N LYS A 236 7.46 17.40 -12.69
CA LYS A 236 6.19 16.98 -13.33
C LYS A 236 6.35 16.56 -14.79
N ARG A 237 7.22 17.24 -15.55
CA ARG A 237 7.41 16.98 -16.99
C ARG A 237 8.12 15.66 -17.27
N SER A 238 8.94 15.17 -16.36
CA SER A 238 9.64 13.88 -16.51
C SER A 238 8.77 12.67 -16.20
N PHE A 239 7.57 12.88 -15.66
CA PHE A 239 6.62 11.80 -15.32
C PHE A 239 5.50 11.62 -16.37
N LYS A 240 5.43 12.50 -17.39
CA LYS A 240 4.52 12.38 -18.52
C LYS A 240 5.05 11.38 -19.54
#